data_e0534b0d8214655bb0440d0cf2e03f97
#
_entry.id   e0534b0d8214655bb0440d0cf2e03f97
#
_cell.length_a   1.000
_cell.length_b   1.000
_cell.length_c   1.000
_cell.angle_alpha   90.00
_cell.angle_beta   90.00
_cell.angle_gamma   90.00
#
_symmetry.space_group_name_H-M   'P 1'
#
loop_
_entity.id
_entity.type
_entity.pdbx_description
1 polymer ?
#
loop_
_entity_poly.entity_id
_entity_poly.type
_entity_poly.pdbx_seq_one_letter_code
_entity_poly.pdbx_strand_id
1 'polypeptide(L)'
;MATLQDLTGRVGEERLSDWRTITQEMVDAHATLTGDADPFHNDPAWAKANTTFGGTIVQGFLLLGHFTWFARHPLQEPLDDVAMVMNYGFDKVRFVRPVLTGTRIRARITLLGVEDRGPRANIKFGVALEVEGSPKPHVVAEWIGSAQKKPST
;
A
#
# COMPACT_ATOMS: atom_id res chain seq x y z
N MET A 1 -17.82 -10.31 16.45
CA MET A 1 -17.22 -9.12 15.86
C MET A 1 -15.88 -8.92 16.55
N ALA A 2 -14.86 -8.48 15.79
CA ALA A 2 -13.48 -8.43 16.30
C ALA A 2 -13.20 -7.11 17.04
N THR A 3 -12.27 -7.13 18.00
CA THR A 3 -11.78 -5.96 18.74
C THR A 3 -10.29 -5.75 18.48
N LEU A 4 -9.73 -4.64 18.94
CA LEU A 4 -8.26 -4.43 18.91
C LEU A 4 -7.51 -5.51 19.71
N GLN A 5 -8.12 -6.02 20.79
CA GLN A 5 -7.55 -7.12 21.56
C GLN A 5 -7.48 -8.42 20.75
N ASP A 6 -8.54 -8.74 20.00
CA ASP A 6 -8.58 -9.92 19.13
C ASP A 6 -7.54 -9.76 18.00
N LEU A 7 -7.37 -8.55 17.48
CA LEU A 7 -6.37 -8.27 16.46
C LEU A 7 -4.94 -8.51 16.99
N THR A 8 -4.67 -8.19 18.24
CA THR A 8 -3.37 -8.47 18.87
C THR A 8 -3.03 -9.96 18.85
N GLY A 9 -4.01 -10.82 19.03
CA GLY A 9 -3.86 -12.28 18.92
C GLY A 9 -3.57 -12.80 17.51
N ARG A 10 -3.72 -11.97 16.50
CA ARG A 10 -3.54 -12.29 15.07
C ARG A 10 -2.23 -11.77 14.48
N VAL A 11 -1.31 -11.28 15.31
CA VAL A 11 0.02 -10.84 14.86
C VAL A 11 0.74 -11.97 14.13
N GLY A 12 1.28 -11.68 12.96
CA GLY A 12 1.87 -12.64 12.04
C GLY A 12 0.90 -13.16 10.97
N GLU A 13 -0.41 -12.89 11.11
CA GLU A 13 -1.38 -13.24 10.07
C GLU A 13 -1.10 -12.47 8.78
N GLU A 14 -1.13 -13.19 7.67
CA GLU A 14 -0.86 -12.66 6.34
C GLU A 14 -2.10 -12.74 5.47
N ARG A 15 -2.35 -11.69 4.68
CA ARG A 15 -3.44 -11.64 3.72
C ARG A 15 -2.98 -11.11 2.38
N LEU A 16 -3.59 -11.60 1.32
CA LEU A 16 -3.36 -11.14 -0.04
C LEU A 16 -4.53 -10.28 -0.51
N SER A 17 -4.21 -9.17 -1.16
CA SER A 17 -5.22 -8.38 -1.89
C SER A 17 -5.60 -9.03 -3.21
N ASP A 18 -6.63 -8.50 -3.83
CA ASP A 18 -6.89 -8.73 -5.24
C ASP A 18 -5.77 -8.13 -6.10
N TRP A 19 -5.66 -8.63 -7.34
CA TRP A 19 -4.78 -8.07 -8.35
C TRP A 19 -5.36 -6.78 -8.94
N ARG A 20 -4.51 -5.80 -9.19
CA ARG A 20 -4.86 -4.55 -9.86
C ARG A 20 -3.84 -4.20 -10.93
N THR A 21 -4.31 -3.74 -12.08
CA THR A 21 -3.45 -3.13 -13.10
C THR A 21 -3.33 -1.63 -12.83
N ILE A 22 -2.11 -1.12 -12.80
CA ILE A 22 -1.86 0.32 -12.76
C ILE A 22 -1.67 0.80 -14.19
N THR A 23 -2.66 1.51 -14.70
CA THR A 23 -2.69 1.96 -16.10
C THR A 23 -1.89 3.24 -16.32
N GLN A 24 -1.55 3.54 -17.58
CA GLN A 24 -0.92 4.81 -17.94
C GLN A 24 -1.80 6.02 -17.56
N GLU A 25 -3.13 5.90 -17.68
CA GLU A 25 -4.06 6.95 -17.28
C GLU A 25 -3.96 7.29 -15.79
N MET A 26 -3.78 6.28 -14.93
CA MET A 26 -3.58 6.51 -13.48
C MET A 26 -2.25 7.23 -13.22
N VAL A 27 -1.19 6.86 -13.93
CA VAL A 27 0.13 7.48 -13.85
C VAL A 27 0.07 8.94 -14.30
N ASP A 28 -0.61 9.22 -15.41
CA ASP A 28 -0.78 10.57 -15.95
C ASP A 28 -1.65 11.45 -15.03
N ALA A 29 -2.71 10.88 -14.46
CA ALA A 29 -3.56 11.58 -13.49
C ALA A 29 -2.78 11.93 -12.21
N HIS A 30 -1.94 11.01 -11.72
CA HIS A 30 -1.07 11.26 -10.57
C HIS A 30 -0.07 12.38 -10.86
N ALA A 31 0.57 12.35 -12.02
CA ALA A 31 1.49 13.40 -12.47
C ALA A 31 0.83 14.78 -12.48
N THR A 32 -0.40 14.86 -13.01
CA THR A 32 -1.18 16.10 -13.05
C THR A 32 -1.49 16.63 -11.65
N LEU A 33 -1.85 15.74 -10.72
CA LEU A 33 -2.22 16.11 -9.36
C LEU A 33 -1.03 16.53 -8.49
N THR A 34 0.12 15.90 -8.70
CA THR A 34 1.27 16.02 -7.79
C THR A 34 2.43 16.82 -8.38
N GLY A 35 2.45 17.01 -9.72
CA GLY A 35 3.58 17.59 -10.44
C GLY A 35 4.72 16.60 -10.72
N ASP A 36 4.56 15.32 -10.38
CA ASP A 36 5.55 14.25 -10.63
C ASP A 36 5.40 13.72 -12.07
N ALA A 37 5.84 14.54 -13.04
CA ALA A 37 5.62 14.37 -14.48
C ALA A 37 6.90 14.10 -15.27
N ASP A 38 7.82 13.33 -14.71
CA ASP A 38 9.04 12.94 -15.42
C ASP A 38 8.75 12.06 -16.65
N PRO A 39 9.49 12.22 -17.76
CA PRO A 39 9.25 11.48 -19.01
C PRO A 39 9.25 9.95 -18.85
N PHE A 40 10.05 9.40 -17.91
CA PHE A 40 10.07 7.96 -17.64
C PHE A 40 8.77 7.45 -16.98
N HIS A 41 7.89 8.34 -16.52
CA HIS A 41 6.54 8.02 -16.07
C HIS A 41 5.48 8.24 -17.14
N ASN A 42 5.58 9.34 -17.90
CA ASN A 42 4.48 9.86 -18.71
C ASN A 42 4.68 9.79 -20.22
N ASP A 43 5.89 9.49 -20.70
CA ASP A 43 6.19 9.37 -22.13
C ASP A 43 6.71 7.97 -22.47
N PRO A 44 5.83 7.05 -22.92
CA PRO A 44 6.22 5.68 -23.26
C PRO A 44 7.31 5.59 -24.35
N ALA A 45 7.27 6.47 -25.34
CA ALA A 45 8.27 6.50 -26.42
C ALA A 45 9.63 6.94 -25.89
N TRP A 46 9.65 7.99 -25.08
CA TRP A 46 10.86 8.48 -24.43
C TRP A 46 11.44 7.44 -23.47
N ALA A 47 10.60 6.83 -22.63
CA ALA A 47 11.01 5.83 -21.66
C ALA A 47 11.65 4.62 -22.35
N LYS A 48 11.08 4.15 -23.45
CA LYS A 48 11.61 3.04 -24.24
C LYS A 48 12.97 3.38 -24.88
N ALA A 49 13.14 4.61 -25.36
CA ALA A 49 14.36 5.05 -26.04
C ALA A 49 15.51 5.38 -25.07
N ASN A 50 15.20 5.85 -23.84
CA ASN A 50 16.17 6.46 -22.93
C ASN A 50 16.39 5.69 -21.62
N THR A 51 15.63 4.61 -21.37
CA THR A 51 15.77 3.80 -20.15
C THR A 51 15.92 2.32 -20.49
N THR A 52 16.36 1.55 -19.49
CA THR A 52 16.43 0.08 -19.59
C THR A 52 15.16 -0.62 -19.12
N PHE A 53 14.11 0.13 -18.76
CA PHE A 53 12.86 -0.45 -18.19
C PHE A 53 11.99 -1.12 -19.25
N GLY A 54 12.12 -0.73 -20.53
CA GLY A 54 11.30 -1.24 -21.63
C GLY A 54 9.95 -0.53 -21.79
N GLY A 55 9.64 0.45 -20.96
CA GLY A 55 8.42 1.26 -20.97
C GLY A 55 8.41 2.24 -19.80
N THR A 56 7.28 2.90 -19.58
CA THR A 56 7.10 3.78 -18.43
C THR A 56 6.99 2.99 -17.13
N ILE A 57 7.44 3.60 -16.05
CA ILE A 57 7.30 3.04 -14.69
C ILE A 57 6.33 3.86 -13.86
N VAL A 58 5.67 3.21 -12.92
CA VAL A 58 4.72 3.83 -11.98
C VAL A 58 5.46 4.67 -10.96
N GLN A 59 4.94 5.87 -10.63
CA GLN A 59 5.48 6.69 -9.56
C GLN A 59 5.43 5.95 -8.22
N GLY A 60 6.49 6.06 -7.43
CA GLY A 60 6.55 5.41 -6.11
C GLY A 60 5.42 5.85 -5.18
N PHE A 61 5.09 7.15 -5.16
CA PHE A 61 4.01 7.68 -4.32
C PHE A 61 2.62 7.26 -4.81
N LEU A 62 2.42 7.02 -6.10
CA LEU A 62 1.19 6.41 -6.60
C LEU A 62 1.03 4.98 -6.07
N LEU A 63 2.11 4.20 -6.03
CA LEU A 63 2.10 2.85 -5.45
C LEU A 63 1.76 2.88 -3.96
N LEU A 64 2.32 3.81 -3.17
CA LEU A 64 1.96 3.98 -1.76
C LEU A 64 0.50 4.41 -1.57
N GLY A 65 0.01 5.31 -2.42
CA GLY A 65 -1.40 5.72 -2.41
C GLY A 65 -2.37 4.55 -2.64
N HIS A 66 -1.95 3.52 -3.39
CA HIS A 66 -2.73 2.32 -3.62
C HIS A 66 -2.78 1.36 -2.42
N PHE A 67 -1.98 1.55 -1.38
CA PHE A 67 -2.04 0.70 -0.18
C PHE A 67 -3.45 0.70 0.43
N THR A 68 -4.13 1.83 0.43
CA THR A 68 -5.52 1.91 0.91
C THR A 68 -6.46 1.05 0.07
N TRP A 69 -6.27 1.03 -1.26
CA TRP A 69 -7.07 0.18 -2.15
C TRP A 69 -6.78 -1.31 -1.90
N PHE A 70 -5.51 -1.69 -1.78
CA PHE A 70 -5.12 -3.08 -1.52
C PHE A 70 -5.58 -3.58 -0.15
N ALA A 71 -5.61 -2.71 0.85
CA ALA A 71 -6.07 -3.06 2.19
C ALA A 71 -7.60 -3.20 2.29
N ARG A 72 -8.35 -2.63 1.34
CA ARG A 72 -9.80 -2.50 1.44
C ARG A 72 -10.53 -3.83 1.61
N HIS A 73 -10.13 -4.89 0.90
CA HIS A 73 -10.78 -6.20 0.99
C HIS A 73 -10.19 -7.09 2.09
N PRO A 74 -8.87 -7.31 2.16
CA PRO A 74 -8.33 -8.23 3.15
C PRO A 74 -8.39 -7.74 4.59
N LEU A 75 -8.50 -6.42 4.84
CA LEU A 75 -8.49 -5.84 6.19
C LEU A 75 -9.86 -5.23 6.60
N GLN A 76 -10.92 -5.50 5.86
CA GLN A 76 -12.24 -4.86 6.04
C GLN A 76 -13.08 -5.42 7.21
N GLU A 77 -12.56 -6.27 8.05
CA GLU A 77 -13.31 -6.65 9.25
C GLU A 77 -13.43 -5.43 10.18
N PRO A 78 -14.64 -4.87 10.37
CA PRO A 78 -14.80 -3.75 11.28
C PRO A 78 -14.44 -4.19 12.69
N LEU A 79 -13.71 -3.33 13.40
CA LEU A 79 -13.40 -3.53 14.80
C LEU A 79 -14.49 -2.83 15.63
N ASP A 80 -15.11 -3.57 16.55
CA ASP A 80 -16.24 -3.07 17.32
C ASP A 80 -15.91 -1.90 18.23
N ASP A 81 -14.69 -1.87 18.74
CA ASP A 81 -14.16 -0.85 19.64
C ASP A 81 -13.45 0.31 18.93
N VAL A 82 -13.43 0.32 17.57
CA VAL A 82 -12.78 1.34 16.76
C VAL A 82 -13.82 2.19 16.02
N ALA A 83 -13.69 3.52 16.12
CA ALA A 83 -14.53 4.48 15.38
C ALA A 83 -14.02 4.71 13.96
N MET A 84 -12.70 4.84 13.78
CA MET A 84 -12.06 5.03 12.48
C MET A 84 -10.57 4.65 12.55
N VAL A 85 -10.01 4.37 11.38
CA VAL A 85 -8.55 4.19 11.22
C VAL A 85 -8.05 5.22 10.22
N MET A 86 -7.03 5.97 10.60
CA MET A 86 -6.38 6.98 9.77
C MET A 86 -4.98 6.52 9.39
N ASN A 87 -4.52 6.93 8.22
CA ASN A 87 -3.11 6.79 7.89
C ASN A 87 -2.28 7.62 8.86
N TYR A 88 -1.33 6.98 9.56
CA TYR A 88 -0.41 7.65 10.45
C TYR A 88 0.95 7.88 9.80
N GLY A 89 1.49 6.87 9.13
CA GLY A 89 2.76 6.98 8.45
C GLY A 89 3.41 5.62 8.16
N PHE A 90 4.71 5.67 7.98
CA PHE A 90 5.55 4.51 7.70
C PHE A 90 6.81 4.57 8.57
N ASP A 91 7.22 3.43 9.13
CA ASP A 91 8.54 3.31 9.76
C ASP A 91 9.61 2.99 8.71
N LYS A 92 9.20 2.35 7.60
CA LYS A 92 10.10 1.95 6.53
C LYS A 92 9.36 1.92 5.20
N VAL A 93 10.01 2.44 4.15
CA VAL A 93 9.57 2.30 2.76
C VAL A 93 10.80 2.08 1.90
N ARG A 94 10.73 1.11 0.98
CA ARG A 94 11.75 0.89 -0.06
C ARG A 94 11.08 0.51 -1.38
N PHE A 95 11.42 1.24 -2.42
CA PHE A 95 11.11 0.92 -3.80
C PHE A 95 12.26 0.09 -4.36
N VAL A 96 12.19 -1.22 -4.16
CA VAL A 96 13.33 -2.12 -4.45
C VAL A 96 13.47 -2.47 -5.92
N ARG A 97 12.39 -2.30 -6.69
CA ARG A 97 12.37 -2.50 -8.15
C ARG A 97 11.34 -1.59 -8.79
N PRO A 98 11.59 -1.11 -10.04
CA PRO A 98 10.56 -0.38 -10.78
C PRO A 98 9.35 -1.28 -11.07
N VAL A 99 8.17 -0.68 -11.06
CA VAL A 99 6.93 -1.31 -11.50
C VAL A 99 6.58 -0.73 -12.87
N LEU A 100 6.57 -1.56 -13.89
CA LEU A 100 6.16 -1.12 -15.23
C LEU A 100 4.68 -0.77 -15.24
N THR A 101 4.35 0.36 -15.89
CA THR A 101 2.97 0.74 -16.16
C THR A 101 2.28 -0.35 -16.99
N GLY A 102 1.03 -0.66 -16.67
CA GLY A 102 0.26 -1.71 -17.34
C GLY A 102 0.43 -3.11 -16.76
N THR A 103 1.31 -3.31 -15.78
CA THR A 103 1.46 -4.60 -15.11
C THR A 103 0.42 -4.79 -14.01
N ARG A 104 0.13 -6.06 -13.68
CA ARG A 104 -0.75 -6.42 -12.56
C ARG A 104 0.07 -6.52 -11.29
N ILE A 105 -0.41 -5.87 -10.25
CA ILE A 105 0.22 -5.88 -8.92
C ILE A 105 -0.81 -6.26 -7.85
N ARG A 106 -0.33 -6.82 -6.74
CA ARG A 106 -1.12 -7.04 -5.52
C ARG A 106 -0.28 -6.76 -4.29
N ALA A 107 -0.93 -6.58 -3.15
CA ALA A 107 -0.27 -6.48 -1.86
C ALA A 107 -0.36 -7.80 -1.09
N ARG A 108 0.75 -8.20 -0.51
CA ARG A 108 0.85 -9.14 0.61
C ARG A 108 0.96 -8.31 1.87
N ILE A 109 -0.02 -8.44 2.77
CA ILE A 109 -0.15 -7.62 3.97
C ILE A 109 -0.05 -8.53 5.19
N THR A 110 0.91 -8.24 6.06
CA THR A 110 1.13 -8.98 7.31
C THR A 110 0.87 -8.08 8.50
N LEU A 111 0.07 -8.51 9.46
CA LEU A 111 -0.10 -7.78 10.71
C LEU A 111 1.17 -7.93 11.55
N LEU A 112 1.89 -6.84 11.79
CA LEU A 112 3.14 -6.83 12.56
C LEU A 112 2.94 -6.52 14.04
N GLY A 113 1.90 -5.76 14.39
CA GLY A 113 1.63 -5.43 15.78
C GLY A 113 0.49 -4.46 15.97
N VAL A 114 0.01 -4.41 17.20
CA VAL A 114 -0.98 -3.44 17.68
C VAL A 114 -0.41 -2.83 18.96
N GLU A 115 -0.26 -1.52 18.97
CA GLU A 115 0.27 -0.79 20.13
C GLU A 115 -0.78 0.13 20.71
N ASP A 116 -1.16 -0.11 21.98
CA ASP A 116 -2.09 0.76 22.69
C ASP A 116 -1.45 2.12 22.98
N ARG A 117 -2.17 3.20 22.66
CA ARG A 117 -1.79 4.60 22.87
C ARG A 117 -2.89 5.36 23.64
N GLY A 118 -3.57 4.68 24.56
CA GLY A 118 -4.69 5.25 25.32
C GLY A 118 -5.95 5.40 24.47
N PRO A 119 -6.36 6.63 24.07
CA PRO A 119 -7.57 6.84 23.26
C PRO A 119 -7.42 6.36 21.81
N ARG A 120 -6.23 5.94 21.42
CA ARG A 120 -5.88 5.39 20.09
C ARG A 120 -5.08 4.10 20.24
N ALA A 121 -4.96 3.38 19.12
CA ALA A 121 -3.99 2.31 18.97
C ALA A 121 -3.30 2.43 17.60
N ASN A 122 -2.00 2.19 17.56
CA ASN A 122 -1.28 2.08 16.30
C ASN A 122 -1.31 0.61 15.84
N ILE A 123 -1.76 0.40 14.61
CA ILE A 123 -1.76 -0.92 13.96
C ILE A 123 -0.68 -0.89 12.90
N LYS A 124 0.33 -1.75 13.03
CA LYS A 124 1.44 -1.83 12.09
C LYS A 124 1.27 -3.01 11.15
N PHE A 125 1.42 -2.74 9.86
CA PHE A 125 1.38 -3.73 8.79
C PHE A 125 2.70 -3.76 8.03
N GLY A 126 3.21 -4.96 7.76
CA GLY A 126 4.19 -5.20 6.71
C GLY A 126 3.46 -5.29 5.38
N VAL A 127 3.89 -4.52 4.38
CA VAL A 127 3.31 -4.55 3.04
C VAL A 127 4.39 -4.84 2.03
N ALA A 128 4.16 -5.87 1.22
CA ALA A 128 4.99 -6.19 0.06
C ALA A 128 4.13 -6.12 -1.20
N LEU A 129 4.46 -5.22 -2.15
CA LEU A 129 3.81 -5.21 -3.46
C LEU A 129 4.50 -6.22 -4.37
N GLU A 130 3.71 -7.16 -4.84
CA GLU A 130 4.09 -8.21 -5.79
C GLU A 130 3.64 -7.81 -7.19
N VAL A 131 4.50 -8.04 -8.17
CA VAL A 131 4.19 -7.92 -9.61
C VAL A 131 3.96 -9.31 -10.17
N GLU A 132 2.90 -9.49 -10.97
CA GLU A 132 2.58 -10.78 -11.61
C GLU A 132 3.77 -11.30 -12.41
N GLY A 133 4.15 -12.55 -12.16
CA GLY A 133 5.31 -13.19 -12.79
C GLY A 133 6.67 -12.83 -12.18
N SER A 134 6.75 -11.92 -11.21
CA SER A 134 7.99 -11.60 -10.50
C SER A 134 8.13 -12.43 -9.22
N PRO A 135 9.28 -13.09 -8.97
CA PRO A 135 9.48 -13.91 -7.78
C PRO A 135 9.77 -13.11 -6.51
N LYS A 136 9.97 -11.79 -6.64
CA LYS A 136 10.35 -10.92 -5.52
C LYS A 136 9.49 -9.66 -5.49
N PRO A 137 9.23 -9.08 -4.30
CA PRO A 137 8.45 -7.86 -4.19
C PRO A 137 9.18 -6.68 -4.85
N HIS A 138 8.41 -5.71 -5.31
CA HIS A 138 8.88 -4.47 -5.91
C HIS A 138 8.86 -3.30 -4.95
N VAL A 139 7.95 -3.31 -3.97
CA VAL A 139 7.89 -2.34 -2.87
C VAL A 139 7.77 -3.11 -1.57
N VAL A 140 8.49 -2.68 -0.54
CA VAL A 140 8.34 -3.17 0.82
C VAL A 140 8.19 -1.99 1.78
N ALA A 141 7.26 -2.11 2.72
CA ALA A 141 6.99 -1.05 3.67
C ALA A 141 6.50 -1.59 5.02
N GLU A 142 6.73 -0.81 6.07
CA GLU A 142 6.05 -0.94 7.36
C GLU A 142 5.09 0.23 7.50
N TRP A 143 3.80 -0.04 7.28
CA TRP A 143 2.73 0.95 7.24
C TRP A 143 1.97 0.96 8.57
N ILE A 144 1.68 2.16 9.08
CA ILE A 144 1.03 2.35 10.36
C ILE A 144 -0.31 3.07 10.16
N GLY A 145 -1.39 2.41 10.60
CA GLY A 145 -2.69 3.00 10.79
C GLY A 145 -2.89 3.41 12.26
N SER A 146 -3.45 4.59 12.51
CA SER A 146 -3.87 5.03 13.84
C SER A 146 -5.38 4.80 13.99
N ALA A 147 -5.75 3.83 14.82
CA ALA A 147 -7.13 3.50 15.14
C ALA A 147 -7.62 4.38 16.30
N GLN A 148 -8.65 5.18 16.06
CA GLN A 148 -9.36 5.94 17.09
C GLN A 148 -10.34 5.01 17.80
N LYS A 149 -10.17 4.80 19.10
CA LYS A 149 -11.09 4.00 19.91
C LYS A 149 -12.44 4.72 20.08
N LYS A 150 -13.51 3.95 20.15
CA LYS A 150 -14.83 4.49 20.55
C LYS A 150 -14.78 4.92 22.03
N PRO A 151 -15.53 5.95 22.43
CA PRO A 151 -15.68 6.28 23.85
C PRO A 151 -16.21 5.06 24.61
N SER A 152 -15.69 4.86 25.83
CA SER A 152 -16.28 3.87 26.75
C SER A 152 -17.68 4.39 27.14
N THR A 153 -18.70 3.62 26.85
CA THR A 153 -20.08 3.87 27.34
C THR A 153 -20.18 3.55 28.82
#